data_7f9c0f902b1d1c8651e8d2b921020c4c
#
_entry.id   7f9c0f902b1d1c8651e8d2b921020c4c
#
_cell.length_a   1.000
_cell.length_b   1.000
_cell.length_c   1.000
_cell.angle_alpha   90.00
_cell.angle_beta   90.00
_cell.angle_gamma   90.00
#
_symmetry.space_group_name_H-M   'P 1'
#
loop_
_entity.id
_entity.type
_entity.pdbx_description
1 polymer ?
#
loop_
_entity_poly.entity_id
_entity_poly.type
_entity_poly.pdbx_seq_one_letter_code
_entity_poly.pdbx_strand_id
1 'polypeptide(L)'
;RDAQESRGLGDVYKRQSEQGVIDKEETEMLRDVFRFSDKRANELMTHRRDLVVLHTTDSKEKVLQIIDNEHFSKYLLIDDDTDEIAGVVSVKDIILMIGSEQEFNLREIARPALFIPESLYAKKVLELFKKNKNKFGVVVNEYGSTEGIITLHDLTESIFGDILEEDDTEEEEIVRRQDGSLLVEASMNIGDFMEEMGILSYDDIESEDFTTLGGLAMFLIGRIPKAGDIFTYKNLQFEVVDMDRGRVDKLLVIKREEEE
;
A
#
# COMPACT_ATOMS: atom_id res chain seq x y z
N ARG A 1 19.25 25.62 3.22
CA ARG A 1 19.64 25.64 4.65
C ARG A 1 18.97 24.49 5.40
N ASP A 2 17.67 24.24 5.15
CA ASP A 2 16.87 23.23 5.85
C ASP A 2 17.31 21.78 5.55
N ALA A 3 17.74 21.49 4.30
CA ALA A 3 18.20 20.14 3.93
C ALA A 3 19.54 19.72 4.57
N GLN A 4 20.34 20.68 4.99
CA GLN A 4 21.62 20.43 5.67
C GLN A 4 21.42 20.19 7.17
N GLU A 5 20.43 20.84 7.77
CA GLU A 5 20.04 20.63 9.17
C GLU A 5 19.35 19.27 9.36
N SER A 6 18.53 18.84 8.38
CA SER A 6 17.88 17.51 8.39
C SER A 6 18.90 16.36 8.33
N ARG A 7 19.94 16.47 7.50
CA ARG A 7 21.02 15.47 7.44
C ARG A 7 21.84 15.41 8.75
N GLY A 8 22.08 16.56 9.37
CA GLY A 8 22.82 16.63 10.65
C GLY A 8 22.07 15.98 11.82
N LEU A 9 20.74 16.11 11.86
CA LEU A 9 19.92 15.44 12.88
C LEU A 9 19.92 13.92 12.69
N GLY A 10 19.77 13.42 11.46
CA GLY A 10 19.83 11.98 11.15
C GLY A 10 21.15 11.34 11.62
N ASP A 11 22.29 12.02 11.43
CA ASP A 11 23.60 11.54 11.87
C ASP A 11 23.76 11.55 13.40
N VAL A 12 23.13 12.49 14.11
CA VAL A 12 23.13 12.54 15.58
C VAL A 12 22.30 11.38 16.15
N TYR A 13 21.13 11.10 15.57
CA TYR A 13 20.27 9.99 16.00
C TYR A 13 20.90 8.63 15.71
N LYS A 14 21.59 8.46 14.56
CA LYS A 14 22.33 7.25 14.25
C LYS A 14 23.41 6.93 15.29
N ARG A 15 24.15 7.94 15.74
CA ARG A 15 25.15 7.79 16.80
C ARG A 15 24.56 7.48 18.17
N GLN A 16 23.36 7.97 18.47
CA GLN A 16 22.65 7.68 19.72
C GLN A 16 22.04 6.27 19.73
N SER A 17 21.58 5.76 18.59
CA SER A 17 21.15 4.38 18.43
C SER A 17 22.29 3.39 18.63
N GLU A 18 23.48 3.68 18.08
CA GLU A 18 24.70 2.88 18.30
C GLU A 18 25.16 2.86 19.79
N GLN A 19 24.70 3.80 20.63
CA GLN A 19 24.95 3.87 22.06
C GLN A 19 23.84 3.21 22.93
N GLY A 20 22.83 2.55 22.32
CA GLY A 20 21.77 1.84 23.03
C GLY A 20 20.77 2.71 23.79
N VAL A 21 20.66 4.01 23.45
CA VAL A 21 19.77 4.99 24.11
C VAL A 21 18.39 5.04 23.45
N ILE A 22 18.29 4.66 22.17
CA ILE A 22 17.05 4.66 21.39
C ILE A 22 16.90 3.27 20.76
N ASP A 23 15.69 2.69 20.84
CA ASP A 23 15.39 1.40 20.22
C ASP A 23 15.47 1.50 18.69
N LYS A 24 15.77 0.37 18.02
CA LYS A 24 15.89 0.34 16.55
C LYS A 24 14.58 0.78 15.88
N GLU A 25 13.43 0.32 16.37
CA GLU A 25 12.11 0.68 15.88
C GLU A 25 11.83 2.18 16.01
N GLU A 26 12.18 2.80 17.14
CA GLU A 26 12.05 4.25 17.33
C GLU A 26 12.92 5.03 16.34
N THR A 27 14.13 4.52 16.04
CA THR A 27 15.06 5.15 15.08
C THR A 27 14.51 5.07 13.66
N GLU A 28 13.89 3.97 13.28
CA GLU A 28 13.26 3.78 11.95
C GLU A 28 12.05 4.69 11.79
N MET A 29 11.16 4.72 12.77
CA MET A 29 10.01 5.61 12.76
C MET A 29 10.42 7.09 12.63
N LEU A 30 11.44 7.54 13.37
CA LEU A 30 11.96 8.89 13.24
C LEU A 30 12.51 9.17 11.83
N ARG A 31 13.22 8.20 11.23
CA ARG A 31 13.72 8.31 9.87
C ARG A 31 12.58 8.46 8.85
N ASP A 32 11.51 7.70 9.00
CA ASP A 32 10.37 7.73 8.09
C ASP A 32 9.57 9.02 8.22
N VAL A 33 9.44 9.58 9.43
CA VAL A 33 8.88 10.92 9.65
C VAL A 33 9.70 12.00 8.93
N PHE A 34 11.04 11.91 8.94
CA PHE A 34 11.87 12.85 8.19
C PHE A 34 11.72 12.66 6.68
N ARG A 35 11.73 11.43 6.18
CA ARG A 35 11.50 11.11 4.76
C ARG A 35 10.13 11.59 4.28
N PHE A 36 9.09 11.41 5.09
CA PHE A 36 7.74 11.91 4.79
C PHE A 36 7.72 13.42 4.53
N SER A 37 8.49 14.19 5.32
CA SER A 37 8.51 15.65 5.18
C SER A 37 9.07 16.12 3.84
N ASP A 38 9.91 15.32 3.21
CA ASP A 38 10.56 15.63 1.92
C ASP A 38 9.78 15.06 0.72
N LYS A 39 8.88 14.07 0.93
CA LYS A 39 8.05 13.49 -0.13
C LYS A 39 7.02 14.49 -0.67
N ARG A 40 6.65 14.33 -1.94
CA ARG A 40 5.62 15.11 -2.63
C ARG A 40 4.36 14.28 -2.86
N ALA A 41 3.26 14.95 -3.18
CA ALA A 41 1.97 14.31 -3.43
C ALA A 41 2.06 13.26 -4.56
N ASN A 42 2.80 13.54 -5.64
CA ASN A 42 3.00 12.60 -6.75
C ASN A 42 3.79 11.34 -6.39
N GLU A 43 4.54 11.34 -5.29
CA GLU A 43 5.29 10.17 -4.80
C GLU A 43 4.44 9.25 -3.92
N LEU A 44 3.31 9.76 -3.41
CA LEU A 44 2.45 9.06 -2.46
C LEU A 44 1.06 8.75 -3.02
N MET A 45 0.69 9.35 -4.16
CA MET A 45 -0.63 9.20 -4.75
C MET A 45 -0.84 7.84 -5.39
N THR A 46 -2.08 7.37 -5.43
CA THR A 46 -2.51 6.35 -6.37
C THR A 46 -2.65 7.00 -7.74
N HIS A 47 -1.90 6.49 -8.74
CA HIS A 47 -1.88 7.04 -10.08
C HIS A 47 -3.22 6.87 -10.81
N ARG A 48 -3.57 7.81 -11.72
CA ARG A 48 -4.82 7.80 -12.49
C ARG A 48 -5.10 6.51 -13.25
N ARG A 49 -4.05 5.75 -13.62
CA ARG A 49 -4.18 4.47 -14.33
C ARG A 49 -4.71 3.34 -13.46
N ASP A 50 -4.51 3.47 -12.15
CA ASP A 50 -4.85 2.47 -11.15
C ASP A 50 -6.14 2.85 -10.40
N LEU A 51 -6.79 3.98 -10.80
CA LEU A 51 -8.01 4.44 -10.16
C LEU A 51 -9.22 3.67 -10.66
N VAL A 52 -10.02 3.22 -9.72
CA VAL A 52 -11.40 2.81 -9.98
C VAL A 52 -12.31 4.02 -9.76
N VAL A 53 -13.02 4.42 -10.79
CA VAL A 53 -13.90 5.59 -10.80
C VAL A 53 -15.36 5.18 -11.05
N LEU A 54 -16.28 6.03 -10.62
CA LEU A 54 -17.70 5.93 -10.98
C LEU A 54 -18.02 7.01 -12.01
N HIS A 55 -18.97 6.70 -12.87
CA HIS A 55 -19.47 7.61 -13.90
C HIS A 55 -20.87 8.12 -13.56
N THR A 56 -21.18 9.34 -13.98
CA THR A 56 -22.50 9.94 -13.69
C THR A 56 -23.65 9.19 -14.34
N THR A 57 -23.38 8.40 -15.38
CA THR A 57 -24.35 7.56 -16.10
C THR A 57 -24.40 6.11 -15.62
N ASP A 58 -23.57 5.73 -14.64
CA ASP A 58 -23.53 4.36 -14.13
C ASP A 58 -24.87 3.97 -13.48
N SER A 59 -25.37 2.79 -13.82
CA SER A 59 -26.56 2.23 -13.19
C SER A 59 -26.29 1.82 -11.75
N LYS A 60 -27.35 1.74 -10.95
CA LYS A 60 -27.29 1.28 -9.56
C LYS A 60 -26.60 -0.09 -9.42
N GLU A 61 -26.92 -1.02 -10.32
CA GLU A 61 -26.38 -2.39 -10.33
C GLU A 61 -24.88 -2.38 -10.58
N LYS A 62 -24.42 -1.56 -11.55
CA LYS A 62 -22.99 -1.41 -11.85
C LYS A 62 -22.22 -0.82 -10.69
N VAL A 63 -22.78 0.21 -10.06
CA VAL A 63 -22.14 0.85 -8.89
C VAL A 63 -22.01 -0.12 -7.71
N LEU A 64 -23.06 -0.93 -7.45
CA LEU A 64 -22.99 -1.95 -6.40
C LEU A 64 -21.94 -3.03 -6.69
N GLN A 65 -21.81 -3.46 -7.96
CA GLN A 65 -20.75 -4.41 -8.34
C GLN A 65 -19.34 -3.85 -8.13
N ILE A 66 -19.13 -2.57 -8.47
CA ILE A 66 -17.83 -1.92 -8.24
C ILE A 66 -17.52 -1.86 -6.75
N ILE A 67 -18.47 -1.46 -5.92
CA ILE A 67 -18.29 -1.37 -4.47
C ILE A 67 -17.99 -2.75 -3.86
N ASP A 68 -18.67 -3.79 -4.32
CA ASP A 68 -18.50 -5.17 -3.82
C ASP A 68 -17.13 -5.76 -4.20
N ASN A 69 -16.58 -5.37 -5.35
CA ASN A 69 -15.28 -5.87 -5.80
C ASN A 69 -14.09 -5.11 -5.18
N GLU A 70 -14.23 -3.80 -4.98
CA GLU A 70 -13.08 -2.93 -4.70
C GLU A 70 -12.99 -2.46 -3.24
N HIS A 71 -14.07 -2.56 -2.47
CA HIS A 71 -14.19 -2.24 -1.03
C HIS A 71 -13.74 -0.84 -0.60
N PHE A 72 -13.56 0.12 -1.52
CA PHE A 72 -13.18 1.49 -1.17
C PHE A 72 -14.32 2.25 -0.48
N SER A 73 -14.00 3.10 0.47
CA SER A 73 -14.99 3.94 1.17
C SER A 73 -15.46 5.15 0.37
N LYS A 74 -14.70 5.57 -0.65
CA LYS A 74 -14.99 6.71 -1.52
C LYS A 74 -14.53 6.46 -2.94
N TYR A 75 -15.25 7.04 -3.89
CA TYR A 75 -14.92 6.97 -5.32
C TYR A 75 -14.93 8.37 -5.93
N LEU A 76 -14.05 8.55 -6.92
CA LEU A 76 -14.08 9.71 -7.80
C LEU A 76 -15.25 9.57 -8.77
N LEU A 77 -16.05 10.61 -8.94
CA LEU A 77 -17.15 10.65 -9.90
C LEU A 77 -16.72 11.46 -11.11
N ILE A 78 -16.80 10.82 -12.29
CA ILE A 78 -16.50 11.44 -13.58
C ILE A 78 -17.81 11.78 -14.29
N ASP A 79 -17.84 12.95 -14.88
CA ASP A 79 -18.91 13.39 -15.73
C ASP A 79 -18.70 12.90 -17.16
N ASP A 80 -19.62 12.06 -17.66
CA ASP A 80 -19.50 11.45 -19.00
C ASP A 80 -19.64 12.45 -20.15
N ASP A 81 -20.31 13.58 -19.91
CA ASP A 81 -20.51 14.60 -20.95
C ASP A 81 -19.24 15.47 -21.16
N THR A 82 -18.48 15.70 -20.11
CA THR A 82 -17.32 16.61 -20.12
C THR A 82 -15.98 15.90 -19.92
N ASP A 83 -15.98 14.64 -19.52
CA ASP A 83 -14.81 13.87 -19.07
C ASP A 83 -14.07 14.56 -17.90
N GLU A 84 -14.77 15.39 -17.14
CA GLU A 84 -14.26 16.12 -15.99
C GLU A 84 -14.71 15.47 -14.67
N ILE A 85 -14.01 15.84 -13.59
CA ILE A 85 -14.38 15.39 -12.26
C ILE A 85 -15.65 16.09 -11.80
N ALA A 86 -16.76 15.34 -11.69
CA ALA A 86 -18.01 15.82 -11.12
C ALA A 86 -17.95 15.97 -9.60
N GLY A 87 -17.08 15.20 -8.93
CA GLY A 87 -16.91 15.25 -7.49
C GLY A 87 -16.39 13.95 -6.88
N VAL A 88 -16.61 13.79 -5.58
CA VAL A 88 -16.29 12.59 -4.80
C VAL A 88 -17.57 12.07 -4.14
N VAL A 89 -17.85 10.79 -4.28
CA VAL A 89 -19.01 10.14 -3.65
C VAL A 89 -18.51 9.15 -2.59
N SER A 90 -19.23 9.06 -1.46
CA SER A 90 -18.93 8.06 -0.42
C SER A 90 -19.88 6.88 -0.55
N VAL A 91 -19.39 5.67 -0.26
CA VAL A 91 -20.22 4.45 -0.24
C VAL A 91 -21.39 4.61 0.72
N LYS A 92 -21.18 5.27 1.87
CA LYS A 92 -22.24 5.55 2.83
C LYS A 92 -23.38 6.37 2.20
N ASP A 93 -23.05 7.44 1.46
CA ASP A 93 -24.08 8.30 0.83
C ASP A 93 -24.77 7.53 -0.32
N ILE A 94 -24.04 6.69 -1.06
CA ILE A 94 -24.62 5.79 -2.10
C ILE A 94 -25.62 4.82 -1.48
N ILE A 95 -25.27 4.13 -0.39
CA ILE A 95 -26.16 3.17 0.29
C ILE A 95 -27.43 3.86 0.81
N LEU A 96 -27.30 5.06 1.39
CA LEU A 96 -28.44 5.85 1.86
C LEU A 96 -29.37 6.25 0.70
N MET A 97 -28.80 6.63 -0.46
CA MET A 97 -29.59 6.95 -1.66
C MET A 97 -30.32 5.71 -2.18
N ILE A 98 -29.65 4.57 -2.24
CA ILE A 98 -30.24 3.29 -2.67
C ILE A 98 -31.42 2.86 -1.78
N GLY A 99 -31.33 3.13 -0.48
CA GLY A 99 -32.39 2.83 0.50
C GLY A 99 -33.53 3.84 0.52
N SER A 100 -33.42 4.96 -0.20
CA SER A 100 -34.45 5.97 -0.31
C SER A 100 -35.41 5.69 -1.46
N GLU A 101 -36.59 6.34 -1.50
CA GLU A 101 -37.52 6.29 -2.62
C GLU A 101 -37.15 7.24 -3.79
N GLN A 102 -35.99 7.90 -3.69
CA GLN A 102 -35.51 8.85 -4.70
C GLN A 102 -34.92 8.15 -5.91
N GLU A 103 -34.92 8.82 -7.04
CA GLU A 103 -34.23 8.36 -8.23
C GLU A 103 -32.73 8.26 -8.00
N PHE A 104 -32.09 7.19 -8.47
CA PHE A 104 -30.65 6.99 -8.31
C PHE A 104 -29.87 7.97 -9.17
N ASN A 105 -29.21 8.95 -8.55
CA ASN A 105 -28.45 9.98 -9.22
C ASN A 105 -27.19 10.35 -8.42
N LEU A 106 -26.03 9.87 -8.85
CA LEU A 106 -24.76 10.09 -8.16
C LEU A 106 -24.37 11.57 -8.08
N ARG A 107 -24.81 12.42 -9.03
CA ARG A 107 -24.50 13.86 -9.00
C ARG A 107 -25.07 14.56 -7.76
N GLU A 108 -26.22 14.11 -7.26
CA GLU A 108 -26.90 14.75 -6.12
C GLU A 108 -26.16 14.55 -4.79
N ILE A 109 -25.43 13.44 -4.67
CA ILE A 109 -24.64 13.10 -3.47
C ILE A 109 -23.16 13.41 -3.63
N ALA A 110 -22.71 13.82 -4.81
CA ALA A 110 -21.33 14.16 -5.08
C ALA A 110 -20.92 15.41 -4.28
N ARG A 111 -19.79 15.34 -3.63
CA ARG A 111 -19.19 16.46 -2.90
C ARG A 111 -18.03 17.04 -3.71
N PRO A 112 -17.77 18.35 -3.62
CA PRO A 112 -16.65 18.97 -4.31
C PRO A 112 -15.32 18.27 -3.97
N ALA A 113 -14.52 17.98 -4.98
CA ALA A 113 -13.19 17.42 -4.81
C ALA A 113 -12.22 18.47 -4.23
N LEU A 114 -11.31 18.04 -3.37
CA LEU A 114 -10.18 18.85 -2.93
C LEU A 114 -9.02 18.61 -3.89
N PHE A 115 -8.66 19.64 -4.68
CA PHE A 115 -7.54 19.55 -5.61
C PHE A 115 -6.22 19.85 -4.91
N ILE A 116 -5.20 19.05 -5.20
CA ILE A 116 -3.87 19.10 -4.60
C ILE A 116 -2.83 19.12 -5.73
N PRO A 117 -1.96 20.15 -5.81
CA PRO A 117 -0.87 20.16 -6.77
C PRO A 117 0.08 18.96 -6.55
N GLU A 118 0.47 18.26 -7.61
CA GLU A 118 1.34 17.08 -7.55
C GLU A 118 2.71 17.37 -6.91
N SER A 119 3.20 18.60 -7.06
CA SER A 119 4.47 19.06 -6.49
C SER A 119 4.40 19.44 -5.01
N LEU A 120 3.20 19.42 -4.40
CA LEU A 120 3.02 19.83 -3.01
C LEU A 120 3.63 18.80 -2.06
N TYR A 121 4.38 19.26 -1.05
CA TYR A 121 4.95 18.40 -0.04
C TYR A 121 3.89 17.69 0.81
N ALA A 122 4.12 16.42 1.16
CA ALA A 122 3.21 15.56 1.93
C ALA A 122 2.75 16.22 3.25
N LYS A 123 3.65 16.89 3.96
CA LYS A 123 3.33 17.69 5.16
C LYS A 123 2.24 18.74 4.88
N LYS A 124 2.32 19.41 3.73
CA LYS A 124 1.33 20.42 3.34
C LYS A 124 0.00 19.82 2.93
N VAL A 125 0.03 18.63 2.29
CA VAL A 125 -1.20 17.86 2.01
C VAL A 125 -1.91 17.51 3.33
N LEU A 126 -1.18 17.05 4.34
CA LEU A 126 -1.73 16.75 5.65
C LEU A 126 -2.35 18.00 6.34
N GLU A 127 -1.70 19.17 6.24
CA GLU A 127 -2.24 20.44 6.72
C GLU A 127 -3.55 20.82 5.99
N LEU A 128 -3.62 20.61 4.66
CA LEU A 128 -4.82 20.84 3.87
C LEU A 128 -5.97 19.91 4.28
N PHE A 129 -5.69 18.63 4.50
CA PHE A 129 -6.68 17.66 4.98
C PHE A 129 -7.24 18.07 6.35
N LYS A 130 -6.37 18.46 7.29
CA LYS A 130 -6.79 18.96 8.60
C LYS A 130 -7.66 20.20 8.49
N LYS A 131 -7.24 21.18 7.69
CA LYS A 131 -7.95 22.46 7.52
C LYS A 131 -9.33 22.28 6.91
N ASN A 132 -9.44 21.43 5.87
CA ASN A 132 -10.68 21.19 5.14
C ASN A 132 -11.53 20.06 5.75
N LYS A 133 -11.07 19.41 6.83
CA LYS A 133 -11.69 18.23 7.44
C LYS A 133 -11.97 17.15 6.39
N ASN A 134 -11.07 17.01 5.44
CA ASN A 134 -11.14 16.03 4.36
C ASN A 134 -10.01 15.00 4.51
N LYS A 135 -10.22 13.81 3.98
CA LYS A 135 -9.25 12.70 4.01
C LYS A 135 -8.95 12.17 2.60
N PHE A 136 -9.40 12.90 1.57
CA PHE A 136 -9.33 12.48 0.18
C PHE A 136 -9.07 13.70 -0.69
N GLY A 137 -8.09 13.63 -1.58
CA GLY A 137 -7.73 14.72 -2.49
C GLY A 137 -7.45 14.19 -3.89
N VAL A 138 -7.72 15.02 -4.88
CA VAL A 138 -7.40 14.78 -6.29
C VAL A 138 -6.09 15.50 -6.61
N VAL A 139 -5.10 14.74 -7.06
CA VAL A 139 -3.80 15.27 -7.42
C VAL A 139 -3.82 15.74 -8.87
N VAL A 140 -3.40 16.98 -9.09
CA VAL A 140 -3.39 17.63 -10.39
C VAL A 140 -2.01 18.20 -10.74
N ASN A 141 -1.67 18.17 -12.04
CA ASN A 141 -0.48 18.83 -12.56
C ASN A 141 -0.69 20.34 -12.78
N GLU A 142 0.33 21.03 -13.30
CA GLU A 142 0.31 22.50 -13.56
C GLU A 142 -0.71 22.91 -14.64
N TYR A 143 -1.17 21.96 -15.44
CA TYR A 143 -2.17 22.18 -16.50
C TYR A 143 -3.59 21.90 -16.02
N GLY A 144 -3.77 21.47 -14.76
CA GLY A 144 -5.06 21.10 -14.20
C GLY A 144 -5.52 19.68 -14.54
N SER A 145 -4.68 18.88 -15.21
CA SER A 145 -5.00 17.48 -15.51
C SER A 145 -4.87 16.63 -14.25
N THR A 146 -5.78 15.68 -14.08
CA THR A 146 -5.75 14.71 -12.97
C THR A 146 -4.63 13.72 -13.18
N GLU A 147 -3.73 13.61 -12.21
CA GLU A 147 -2.63 12.65 -12.18
C GLU A 147 -2.92 11.45 -11.26
N GLY A 148 -3.79 11.62 -10.26
CA GLY A 148 -4.16 10.58 -9.33
C GLY A 148 -5.03 11.06 -8.19
N ILE A 149 -5.11 10.27 -7.14
CA ILE A 149 -5.72 10.64 -5.85
C ILE A 149 -4.73 10.41 -4.72
N ILE A 150 -4.91 11.12 -3.63
CA ILE A 150 -4.16 10.93 -2.40
C ILE A 150 -5.11 10.94 -1.21
N THR A 151 -4.94 10.00 -0.30
CA THR A 151 -5.78 9.85 0.88
C THR A 151 -4.97 10.09 2.16
N LEU A 152 -5.67 10.19 3.30
CA LEU A 152 -5.00 10.23 4.60
C LEU A 152 -4.27 8.91 4.89
N HIS A 153 -4.80 7.79 4.38
CA HIS A 153 -4.18 6.47 4.50
C HIS A 153 -2.78 6.48 3.85
N ASP A 154 -2.64 6.91 2.59
CA ASP A 154 -1.35 6.99 1.89
C ASP A 154 -0.32 7.83 2.65
N LEU A 155 -0.78 8.92 3.29
CA LEU A 155 0.08 9.77 4.11
C LEU A 155 0.54 9.07 5.40
N THR A 156 -0.36 8.32 6.06
CA THR A 156 -0.03 7.62 7.30
C THR A 156 0.81 6.37 7.04
N GLU A 157 0.50 5.61 6.00
CA GLU A 157 1.27 4.47 5.54
C GLU A 157 2.74 4.85 5.22
N SER A 158 2.96 6.01 4.62
CA SER A 158 4.32 6.49 4.34
C SER A 158 5.16 6.85 5.57
N ILE A 159 4.56 6.87 6.77
CA ILE A 159 5.23 7.14 8.06
C ILE A 159 5.35 5.87 8.89
N PHE A 160 4.30 5.05 8.91
CA PHE A 160 4.16 3.91 9.83
C PHE A 160 4.34 2.56 9.12
N GLY A 161 4.52 2.56 7.78
CA GLY A 161 4.45 1.34 6.97
C GLY A 161 3.00 0.85 6.81
N ASP A 162 2.84 -0.39 6.36
CA ASP A 162 1.53 -1.01 6.20
C ASP A 162 0.83 -1.07 7.56
N ILE A 163 -0.22 -0.27 7.71
CA ILE A 163 -1.10 -0.31 8.88
C ILE A 163 -2.22 -1.26 8.50
N LEU A 164 -2.27 -2.42 9.15
CA LEU A 164 -3.38 -3.35 9.01
C LEU A 164 -4.70 -2.61 9.27
N GLU A 165 -5.63 -2.62 8.32
CA GLU A 165 -6.97 -2.12 8.51
C GLU A 165 -7.76 -3.13 9.38
N GLU A 166 -8.75 -2.65 10.17
CA GLU A 166 -9.58 -3.52 11.04
C GLU A 166 -10.34 -4.62 10.26
N ASP A 167 -10.49 -4.46 8.95
CA ASP A 167 -11.11 -5.44 8.04
C ASP A 167 -10.10 -6.38 7.38
N ASP A 168 -8.80 -6.10 7.49
CA ASP A 168 -7.79 -7.10 7.24
C ASP A 168 -7.94 -8.14 8.35
N THR A 169 -8.78 -9.14 8.11
CA THR A 169 -8.66 -10.37 8.87
C THR A 169 -7.17 -10.68 8.86
N GLU A 170 -6.57 -10.84 10.06
CA GLU A 170 -5.24 -11.41 10.18
C GLU A 170 -5.25 -12.71 9.35
N GLU A 171 -5.01 -12.60 8.04
CA GLU A 171 -4.64 -13.76 7.26
C GLU A 171 -3.36 -14.20 7.95
N GLU A 172 -3.41 -15.35 8.60
CA GLU A 172 -2.22 -15.90 9.25
C GLU A 172 -1.10 -15.83 8.23
N GLU A 173 -0.05 -15.04 8.48
CA GLU A 173 1.11 -14.88 7.57
C GLU A 173 1.64 -16.24 7.11
N ILE A 174 1.38 -17.29 7.90
CA ILE A 174 1.70 -18.69 7.60
C ILE A 174 0.49 -19.58 7.87
N VAL A 175 -0.16 -20.05 6.81
CA VAL A 175 -1.25 -21.04 6.89
C VAL A 175 -0.70 -22.45 6.66
N ARG A 176 -0.78 -23.32 7.65
CA ARG A 176 -0.38 -24.74 7.53
C ARG A 176 -1.48 -25.55 6.86
N ARG A 177 -1.17 -26.17 5.71
CA ARG A 177 -2.09 -27.02 4.96
C ARG A 177 -2.07 -28.46 5.48
N GLN A 178 -3.12 -29.24 5.13
CA GLN A 178 -3.25 -30.63 5.57
C GLN A 178 -2.17 -31.57 5.01
N ASP A 179 -1.56 -31.21 3.89
CA ASP A 179 -0.47 -31.95 3.25
C ASP A 179 0.92 -31.60 3.84
N GLY A 180 0.98 -30.73 4.85
CA GLY A 180 2.21 -30.31 5.50
C GLY A 180 2.91 -29.14 4.80
N SER A 181 2.41 -28.67 3.66
CA SER A 181 2.90 -27.45 3.01
C SER A 181 2.43 -26.21 3.77
N LEU A 182 3.15 -25.09 3.59
CA LEU A 182 2.84 -23.80 4.17
C LEU A 182 2.45 -22.83 3.05
N LEU A 183 1.32 -22.16 3.18
CA LEU A 183 0.99 -21.00 2.37
C LEU A 183 1.45 -19.76 3.16
N VAL A 184 2.31 -18.94 2.57
CA VAL A 184 3.00 -17.85 3.25
C VAL A 184 2.80 -16.55 2.49
N GLU A 185 2.50 -15.46 3.20
CA GLU A 185 2.48 -14.13 2.63
C GLU A 185 3.88 -13.72 2.17
N ALA A 186 4.02 -13.28 0.92
CA ALA A 186 5.32 -12.91 0.38
C ALA A 186 5.86 -11.58 0.94
N SER A 187 5.02 -10.78 1.58
CA SER A 187 5.36 -9.59 2.34
C SER A 187 6.07 -9.89 3.67
N MET A 188 5.96 -11.12 4.18
CA MET A 188 6.58 -11.54 5.44
C MET A 188 8.09 -11.32 5.43
N ASN A 189 8.63 -10.84 6.56
CA ASN A 189 10.07 -10.65 6.73
C ASN A 189 10.80 -11.99 6.67
N ILE A 190 11.95 -12.02 5.96
CA ILE A 190 12.75 -13.24 5.81
C ILE A 190 13.25 -13.76 7.15
N GLY A 191 13.70 -12.86 8.04
CA GLY A 191 14.20 -13.23 9.36
C GLY A 191 13.14 -13.93 10.19
N ASP A 192 11.96 -13.34 10.26
CA ASP A 192 10.81 -13.87 11.03
C ASP A 192 10.37 -15.22 10.48
N PHE A 193 10.32 -15.37 9.14
CA PHE A 193 10.02 -16.64 8.50
C PHE A 193 11.07 -17.72 8.79
N MET A 194 12.36 -17.40 8.72
CA MET A 194 13.44 -18.35 8.99
C MET A 194 13.46 -18.78 10.47
N GLU A 195 13.16 -17.88 11.39
CA GLU A 195 13.00 -18.18 12.81
C GLU A 195 11.85 -19.15 13.04
N GLU A 196 10.68 -18.91 12.44
CA GLU A 196 9.50 -19.80 12.52
C GLU A 196 9.79 -21.18 11.91
N MET A 197 10.63 -21.26 10.88
CA MET A 197 11.06 -22.52 10.26
C MET A 197 12.19 -23.22 11.03
N GLY A 198 12.73 -22.59 12.07
CA GLY A 198 13.85 -23.10 12.87
C GLY A 198 15.19 -23.06 12.15
N ILE A 199 15.36 -22.17 11.16
CA ILE A 199 16.59 -22.00 10.39
C ILE A 199 17.40 -20.85 11.02
N LEU A 200 18.40 -21.22 11.82
CA LEU A 200 19.20 -20.27 12.63
C LEU A 200 20.33 -19.57 11.84
N SER A 201 20.63 -20.00 10.64
CA SER A 201 21.72 -19.41 9.82
C SER A 201 21.24 -19.15 8.39
N TYR A 202 21.09 -17.90 8.07
CA TYR A 202 20.73 -17.39 6.74
C TYR A 202 21.65 -16.21 6.30
N ASP A 203 22.83 -16.10 6.90
CA ASP A 203 23.81 -15.03 6.68
C ASP A 203 24.27 -14.89 5.23
N ASP A 204 24.04 -15.92 4.41
CA ASP A 204 24.30 -15.96 2.98
C ASP A 204 23.26 -15.16 2.14
N ILE A 205 22.16 -14.69 2.76
CA ILE A 205 21.12 -13.86 2.11
C ILE A 205 21.12 -12.41 2.60
N GLU A 206 22.00 -12.03 3.50
CA GLU A 206 22.12 -10.61 3.89
C GLU A 206 22.50 -9.76 2.67
N SER A 207 21.53 -9.54 1.78
CA SER A 207 21.61 -8.46 0.82
C SER A 207 20.89 -7.25 1.43
N GLU A 208 21.55 -6.10 1.44
CA GLU A 208 20.93 -4.82 1.80
C GLU A 208 19.75 -4.45 0.85
N ASP A 209 19.50 -5.31 -0.16
CA ASP A 209 18.60 -5.02 -1.28
C ASP A 209 17.16 -5.54 -1.08
N PHE A 210 16.92 -6.48 -0.16
CA PHE A 210 15.57 -7.02 0.11
C PHE A 210 15.43 -7.57 1.53
N THR A 211 14.23 -7.48 2.09
CA THR A 211 13.91 -7.89 3.46
C THR A 211 12.74 -8.87 3.54
N THR A 212 12.02 -9.10 2.43
CA THR A 212 10.80 -9.92 2.37
C THR A 212 11.00 -11.20 1.55
N LEU A 213 10.15 -12.20 1.78
CA LEU A 213 10.13 -13.45 0.99
C LEU A 213 9.88 -13.20 -0.50
N GLY A 214 9.04 -12.20 -0.85
CA GLY A 214 8.83 -11.78 -2.23
C GLY A 214 10.10 -11.21 -2.86
N GLY A 215 10.88 -10.44 -2.10
CA GLY A 215 12.20 -9.95 -2.50
C GLY A 215 13.19 -11.09 -2.73
N LEU A 216 13.22 -12.08 -1.84
CA LEU A 216 14.02 -13.31 -1.99
C LEU A 216 13.65 -14.07 -3.27
N ALA A 217 12.34 -14.21 -3.57
CA ALA A 217 11.86 -14.85 -4.79
C ALA A 217 12.37 -14.13 -6.04
N MET A 218 12.27 -12.79 -6.07
CA MET A 218 12.77 -11.98 -7.18
C MET A 218 14.28 -12.12 -7.36
N PHE A 219 15.04 -12.14 -6.28
CA PHE A 219 16.49 -12.27 -6.29
C PHE A 219 16.93 -13.65 -6.83
N LEU A 220 16.37 -14.75 -6.30
CA LEU A 220 16.76 -16.11 -6.70
C LEU A 220 16.27 -16.49 -8.10
N ILE A 221 15.11 -16.00 -8.53
CA ILE A 221 14.59 -16.24 -9.89
C ILE A 221 15.30 -15.35 -10.92
N GLY A 222 15.87 -14.20 -10.52
CA GLY A 222 16.63 -13.29 -11.38
C GLY A 222 15.79 -12.51 -12.41
N ARG A 223 14.46 -12.51 -12.27
CA ARG A 223 13.47 -11.76 -13.08
C ARG A 223 12.20 -11.54 -12.29
N ILE A 224 11.27 -10.76 -12.82
CA ILE A 224 9.93 -10.66 -12.22
C ILE A 224 9.29 -12.06 -12.25
N PRO A 225 8.93 -12.62 -11.07
CA PRO A 225 8.31 -13.94 -10.97
C PRO A 225 6.95 -13.99 -11.64
N LYS A 226 6.47 -15.22 -11.87
CA LYS A 226 5.11 -15.52 -12.33
C LYS A 226 4.54 -16.63 -11.50
N ALA A 227 3.22 -16.70 -11.38
CA ALA A 227 2.54 -17.83 -10.74
C ALA A 227 2.99 -19.15 -11.40
N GLY A 228 3.35 -20.12 -10.56
CA GLY A 228 3.94 -21.40 -10.95
C GLY A 228 5.48 -21.43 -11.05
N ASP A 229 6.17 -20.28 -10.85
CA ASP A 229 7.64 -20.30 -10.76
C ASP A 229 8.07 -20.96 -9.44
N ILE A 230 9.10 -21.80 -9.53
CA ILE A 230 9.64 -22.56 -8.38
C ILE A 230 11.09 -22.17 -8.16
N PHE A 231 11.47 -21.96 -6.92
CA PHE A 231 12.84 -21.78 -6.50
C PHE A 231 13.13 -22.53 -5.21
N THR A 232 14.39 -22.73 -4.88
CA THR A 232 14.81 -23.42 -3.66
C THR A 232 15.77 -22.55 -2.88
N TYR A 233 15.59 -22.55 -1.58
CA TYR A 233 16.53 -21.95 -0.66
C TYR A 233 16.71 -22.85 0.56
N LYS A 234 17.96 -23.26 0.81
CA LYS A 234 18.31 -24.30 1.80
C LYS A 234 17.48 -25.58 1.58
N ASN A 235 16.88 -26.10 2.64
CA ASN A 235 16.02 -27.30 2.57
C ASN A 235 14.55 -26.96 2.28
N LEU A 236 14.25 -25.75 1.82
CA LEU A 236 12.90 -25.31 1.47
C LEU A 236 12.74 -25.14 -0.03
N GLN A 237 11.63 -25.63 -0.55
CA GLN A 237 11.16 -25.34 -1.90
C GLN A 237 10.00 -24.37 -1.83
N PHE A 238 10.06 -23.33 -2.66
CA PHE A 238 9.05 -22.29 -2.77
C PHE A 238 8.43 -22.34 -4.16
N GLU A 239 7.12 -22.19 -4.23
CA GLU A 239 6.36 -22.00 -5.47
C GLU A 239 5.57 -20.69 -5.37
N VAL A 240 5.65 -19.85 -6.37
CA VAL A 240 4.85 -18.63 -6.48
C VAL A 240 3.42 -19.01 -6.79
N VAL A 241 2.50 -18.82 -5.86
CA VAL A 241 1.08 -19.19 -6.02
C VAL A 241 0.29 -18.04 -6.61
N ASP A 242 0.52 -16.83 -6.12
CA ASP A 242 -0.21 -15.64 -6.56
C ASP A 242 0.69 -14.42 -6.73
N MET A 243 0.21 -13.50 -7.58
CA MET A 243 0.88 -12.24 -7.94
C MET A 243 -0.10 -11.09 -7.88
N ASP A 244 0.21 -10.04 -7.12
CA ASP A 244 -0.52 -8.78 -7.16
C ASP A 244 0.32 -7.68 -7.81
N ARG A 245 -0.23 -7.02 -8.85
CA ARG A 245 0.36 -5.84 -9.54
C ARG A 245 1.85 -5.94 -9.84
N GLY A 246 2.35 -7.17 -10.14
CA GLY A 246 3.76 -7.43 -10.47
C GLY A 246 4.64 -7.71 -9.26
N ARG A 247 4.08 -7.84 -8.06
CA ARG A 247 4.73 -8.36 -6.86
C ARG A 247 4.26 -9.78 -6.58
N VAL A 248 5.10 -10.58 -5.94
CA VAL A 248 4.69 -11.86 -5.39
C VAL A 248 3.77 -11.60 -4.21
N ASP A 249 2.60 -12.21 -4.21
CA ASP A 249 1.60 -12.09 -3.14
C ASP A 249 1.68 -13.26 -2.18
N LYS A 250 1.58 -14.49 -2.70
CA LYS A 250 1.61 -15.72 -1.88
C LYS A 250 2.61 -16.75 -2.41
N LEU A 251 3.28 -17.39 -1.47
CA LEU A 251 4.24 -18.47 -1.72
C LEU A 251 3.75 -19.77 -1.06
N LEU A 252 3.84 -20.88 -1.79
CA LEU A 252 3.70 -22.21 -1.21
C LEU A 252 5.10 -22.72 -0.85
N VAL A 253 5.29 -23.11 0.41
CA VAL A 253 6.56 -23.60 0.92
C VAL A 253 6.45 -25.06 1.33
N ILE A 254 7.40 -25.86 0.85
CA ILE A 254 7.49 -27.29 1.14
C ILE A 254 8.88 -27.58 1.71
N LYS A 255 8.94 -28.23 2.86
CA LYS A 255 10.20 -28.68 3.43
C LYS A 255 10.65 -29.95 2.69
N ARG A 256 11.84 -29.91 2.10
CA ARG A 256 12.47 -31.09 1.50
C ARG A 256 13.17 -31.90 2.59
N GLU A 257 12.97 -33.20 2.58
CA GLU A 257 13.82 -34.09 3.37
C GLU A 257 15.23 -34.06 2.75
N GLU A 258 16.26 -33.90 3.57
CA GLU A 258 17.63 -34.06 3.11
C GLU A 258 17.79 -35.54 2.69
N GLU A 259 18.05 -35.76 1.41
CA GLU A 259 18.53 -37.08 0.96
C GLU A 259 19.94 -37.27 1.57
N GLU A 260 20.06 -38.26 2.48
CA GLU A 260 21.33 -38.71 3.04
C GLU A 260 22.30 -39.24 1.98
#